data_9d9c83b21e11f9968a31abed22f49dd0
#
_entry.id   9d9c83b21e11f9968a31abed22f49dd0
#
_cell.length_a   1.000
_cell.length_b   1.000
_cell.length_c   1.000
_cell.angle_alpha   90.00
_cell.angle_beta   90.00
_cell.angle_gamma   90.00
#
_symmetry.space_group_name_H-M   'P 1'
#
loop_
_entity.id
_entity.type
_entity.pdbx_description
1 polymer ?
#
loop_
_entity_poly.entity_id
_entity_poly.type
_entity_poly.pdbx_seq_one_letter_code
_entity_poly.pdbx_strand_id
1 'polypeptide(L)'
;MENISKIKSAKLGGLKSQFKLAPAVRMPVTFEEIDKNNPREAAVLALFYPDKDNKTCFVLTERAQYKGVHSAQISFPGGKIDKKDKDLSATALRETEEEIAVTDVNLIRELTKTYIPPSNFYV
;
A
#
# COMPACT_ATOMS: atom_id res chain seq x y z
N MET A 1 13.25 11.65 11.26
CA MET A 1 11.96 12.28 10.81
C MET A 1 12.14 13.36 9.74
N GLU A 2 13.26 14.06 9.67
CA GLU A 2 13.52 15.14 8.69
C GLU A 2 13.38 14.71 7.22
N ASN A 3 13.72 13.48 6.88
CA ASN A 3 13.62 12.98 5.51
C ASN A 3 12.19 12.61 5.06
N ILE A 4 11.26 12.38 5.98
CA ILE A 4 9.87 12.02 5.65
C ILE A 4 9.13 13.22 5.06
N SER A 5 9.44 14.44 5.53
CA SER A 5 8.83 15.66 4.97
C SER A 5 9.12 15.86 3.47
N LYS A 6 10.26 15.35 2.99
CA LYS A 6 10.64 15.41 1.58
C LYS A 6 9.73 14.55 0.68
N ILE A 7 9.04 13.56 1.25
CA ILE A 7 8.08 12.73 0.52
C ILE A 7 6.93 13.58 -0.03
N LYS A 8 6.54 14.67 0.65
CA LYS A 8 5.45 15.56 0.19
C LYS A 8 5.67 16.09 -1.22
N SER A 9 6.89 16.44 -1.57
CA SER A 9 7.26 17.07 -2.84
C SER A 9 8.04 16.14 -3.78
N ALA A 10 8.38 14.93 -3.35
CA ALA A 10 9.14 14.00 -4.17
C ALA A 10 8.40 13.62 -5.46
N LYS A 11 9.11 13.58 -6.59
CA LYS A 11 8.56 13.07 -7.85
C LYS A 11 8.32 11.57 -7.73
N LEU A 12 7.06 11.15 -7.89
CA LEU A 12 6.72 9.73 -7.88
C LEU A 12 7.18 9.06 -9.18
N GLY A 13 7.66 7.83 -9.06
CA GLY A 13 8.20 7.08 -10.19
C GLY A 13 7.16 6.48 -11.13
N GLY A 14 5.92 6.33 -10.65
CA GLY A 14 4.82 5.75 -11.42
C GLY A 14 5.02 4.28 -11.82
N LEU A 15 4.18 3.79 -12.71
CA LEU A 15 4.24 2.41 -13.23
C LEU A 15 5.62 2.04 -13.78
N LYS A 16 6.28 2.96 -14.48
CA LYS A 16 7.60 2.71 -15.05
C LYS A 16 8.64 2.33 -13.99
N SER A 17 8.59 2.93 -12.82
CA SER A 17 9.47 2.56 -11.70
C SER A 17 9.07 1.25 -11.04
N GLN A 18 7.77 1.00 -10.92
CA GLN A 18 7.24 -0.26 -10.41
C GLN A 18 7.72 -1.44 -11.25
N PHE A 19 7.64 -1.35 -12.58
CA PHE A 19 8.05 -2.45 -13.46
C PHE A 19 9.54 -2.74 -13.50
N LYS A 20 10.41 -1.82 -13.02
CA LYS A 20 11.84 -2.12 -12.87
C LYS A 20 12.11 -3.27 -11.89
N LEU A 21 11.26 -3.47 -10.90
CA LEU A 21 11.38 -4.51 -9.88
C LEU A 21 10.39 -5.67 -10.11
N ALA A 22 9.57 -5.60 -11.17
CA ALA A 22 8.65 -6.67 -11.50
C ALA A 22 9.40 -7.90 -12.05
N PRO A 23 8.95 -9.13 -11.72
CA PRO A 23 9.48 -10.33 -12.36
C PRO A 23 9.37 -10.25 -13.89
N ALA A 24 10.34 -10.84 -14.61
CA ALA A 24 10.40 -10.80 -16.08
C ALA A 24 9.13 -11.31 -16.78
N VAL A 25 8.38 -12.19 -16.15
CA VAL A 25 7.10 -12.71 -16.64
C VAL A 25 5.95 -11.70 -16.58
N ARG A 26 6.11 -10.57 -15.89
CA ARG A 26 5.12 -9.51 -15.81
C ARG A 26 5.44 -8.46 -16.87
N MET A 27 4.77 -8.57 -18.01
CA MET A 27 4.89 -7.59 -19.09
C MET A 27 4.50 -6.19 -18.58
N PRO A 28 5.21 -5.13 -19.01
CA PRO A 28 4.77 -3.76 -18.79
C PRO A 28 3.38 -3.59 -19.40
N VAL A 29 2.42 -3.14 -18.60
CA VAL A 29 1.05 -2.83 -19.04
C VAL A 29 0.78 -1.35 -18.84
N THR A 30 -0.06 -0.78 -19.68
CA THR A 30 -0.54 0.60 -19.51
C THR A 30 -1.69 0.65 -18.52
N PHE A 31 -1.98 1.83 -17.98
CA PHE A 31 -3.17 2.02 -17.14
C PHE A 31 -4.46 1.64 -17.86
N GLU A 32 -4.57 1.97 -19.16
CA GLU A 32 -5.73 1.64 -19.98
C GLU A 32 -5.96 0.11 -20.10
N GLU A 33 -4.87 -0.66 -20.22
CA GLU A 33 -4.96 -2.13 -20.26
C GLU A 33 -5.36 -2.71 -18.91
N ILE A 34 -4.86 -2.12 -17.82
CA ILE A 34 -5.22 -2.54 -16.48
C ILE A 34 -6.69 -2.24 -16.21
N ASP A 35 -7.17 -1.04 -16.56
CA ASP A 35 -8.56 -0.62 -16.34
C ASP A 35 -9.58 -1.52 -17.07
N LYS A 36 -9.22 -2.04 -18.24
CA LYS A 36 -10.06 -3.04 -18.96
C LYS A 36 -10.28 -4.32 -18.17
N ASN A 37 -9.38 -4.66 -17.24
CA ASN A 37 -9.52 -5.82 -16.37
C ASN A 37 -10.42 -5.55 -15.16
N ASN A 38 -10.98 -4.35 -15.04
CA ASN A 38 -11.81 -3.92 -13.92
C ASN A 38 -11.21 -4.32 -12.54
N PRO A 39 -10.01 -3.82 -12.20
CA PRO A 39 -9.31 -4.22 -10.99
C PRO A 39 -10.07 -3.77 -9.75
N ARG A 40 -10.01 -4.60 -8.72
CA ARG A 40 -10.54 -4.26 -7.40
C ARG A 40 -9.59 -3.27 -6.72
N GLU A 41 -10.14 -2.39 -5.91
CA GLU A 41 -9.35 -1.41 -5.18
C GLU A 41 -9.04 -1.88 -3.75
N ALA A 42 -7.82 -1.57 -3.31
CA ALA A 42 -7.35 -1.75 -1.96
C ALA A 42 -6.42 -0.60 -1.60
N ALA A 43 -6.17 -0.40 -0.31
CA ALA A 43 -5.23 0.59 0.13
C ALA A 43 -4.36 0.04 1.26
N VAL A 44 -3.10 0.42 1.28
CA VAL A 44 -2.14 0.11 2.35
C VAL A 44 -1.52 1.39 2.88
N LEU A 45 -1.12 1.38 4.14
CA LEU A 45 -0.51 2.52 4.81
C LEU A 45 0.97 2.25 5.08
N ALA A 46 1.86 2.99 4.42
CA ALA A 46 3.27 3.05 4.81
C ALA A 46 3.40 3.95 6.06
N LEU A 47 3.18 3.37 7.24
CA LEU A 47 3.17 4.07 8.52
C LEU A 47 4.57 4.16 9.09
N PHE A 48 5.06 5.39 9.28
CA PHE A 48 6.36 5.68 9.87
C PHE A 48 6.22 6.24 11.28
N TYR A 49 7.11 5.84 12.17
CA TYR A 49 7.16 6.32 13.55
C TYR A 49 8.62 6.39 14.03
N PRO A 50 8.93 7.25 15.02
CA PRO A 50 10.23 7.23 15.67
C PRO A 50 10.28 6.12 16.73
N ASP A 51 11.41 5.40 16.81
CA ASP A 51 11.67 4.52 17.94
C ASP A 51 12.18 5.33 19.17
N LYS A 52 12.49 4.63 20.25
CA LYS A 52 13.01 5.22 21.49
C LYS A 52 14.32 6.01 21.30
N ASP A 53 15.09 5.68 20.27
CA ASP A 53 16.36 6.35 19.92
C ASP A 53 16.14 7.44 18.85
N ASN A 54 14.88 7.81 18.58
CA ASN A 54 14.45 8.76 17.55
C ASN A 54 14.83 8.37 16.11
N LYS A 55 15.06 7.07 15.86
CA LYS A 55 15.27 6.54 14.52
C LYS A 55 13.94 6.29 13.83
N THR A 56 13.89 6.55 12.54
CA THR A 56 12.68 6.31 11.75
C THR A 56 12.49 4.82 11.52
N CYS A 57 11.37 4.30 11.98
CA CYS A 57 10.88 2.94 11.74
C CYS A 57 9.61 2.98 10.89
N PHE A 58 9.22 1.86 10.32
CA PHE A 58 7.93 1.68 9.65
C PHE A 58 7.29 0.36 10.08
N VAL A 59 5.96 0.31 9.99
CA VAL A 59 5.18 -0.86 10.41
C VAL A 59 5.03 -1.82 9.25
N LEU A 60 5.22 -3.10 9.53
CA LEU A 60 4.80 -4.22 8.69
C LEU A 60 3.94 -5.18 9.50
N THR A 61 2.94 -5.76 8.88
CA THR A 61 2.10 -6.82 9.44
C THR A 61 2.43 -8.15 8.77
N GLU A 62 2.40 -9.22 9.55
CA GLU A 62 2.49 -10.59 9.05
C GLU A 62 1.08 -11.19 9.07
N ARG A 63 0.61 -11.65 7.92
CA ARG A 63 -0.70 -12.31 7.83
C ARG A 63 -0.67 -13.65 8.56
N ALA A 64 -1.75 -13.94 9.28
CA ALA A 64 -1.91 -15.22 9.95
C ALA A 64 -1.76 -16.39 8.95
N GLN A 65 -1.16 -17.47 9.42
CA GLN A 65 -1.02 -18.67 8.61
C GLN A 65 -2.40 -19.33 8.41
N TYR A 66 -2.81 -19.46 7.16
CA TYR A 66 -4.01 -20.19 6.75
C TYR A 66 -3.77 -20.91 5.42
N LYS A 67 -4.65 -21.85 5.07
CA LYS A 67 -4.57 -22.57 3.78
C LYS A 67 -5.02 -21.63 2.63
N GLY A 68 -4.12 -20.76 2.17
CA GLY A 68 -4.42 -19.81 1.08
C GLY A 68 -3.17 -19.18 0.48
N VAL A 69 -3.33 -18.56 -0.66
CA VAL A 69 -2.24 -18.03 -1.53
C VAL A 69 -1.43 -16.89 -0.86
N HIS A 70 -1.98 -16.24 0.16
CA HIS A 70 -1.36 -15.10 0.84
C HIS A 70 -1.02 -15.38 2.32
N SER A 71 -0.92 -16.66 2.69
CA SER A 71 -0.53 -17.09 4.04
C SER A 71 0.89 -16.64 4.37
N ALA A 72 1.11 -16.16 5.60
CA ALA A 72 2.41 -15.72 6.12
C ALA A 72 3.13 -14.63 5.27
N GLN A 73 2.40 -13.87 4.47
CA GLN A 73 2.99 -12.74 3.74
C GLN A 73 3.16 -11.52 4.65
N ILE A 74 4.32 -10.88 4.52
CA ILE A 74 4.60 -9.59 5.16
C ILE A 74 4.11 -8.47 4.23
N SER A 75 3.34 -7.53 4.78
CA SER A 75 2.79 -6.39 4.04
C SER A 75 2.70 -5.15 4.91
N PHE A 76 2.49 -3.99 4.29
CA PHE A 76 1.98 -2.84 5.03
C PHE A 76 0.57 -3.12 5.53
N PRO A 77 0.14 -2.56 6.68
CA PRO A 77 -1.25 -2.63 7.12
C PRO A 77 -2.18 -2.04 6.05
N GLY A 78 -3.31 -2.68 5.84
CA GLY A 78 -4.27 -2.27 4.83
C GLY A 78 -5.11 -3.41 4.28
N GLY A 79 -6.07 -3.05 3.42
CA GLY A 79 -7.02 -4.00 2.87
C GLY A 79 -7.88 -3.44 1.75
N LYS A 80 -8.98 -4.13 1.48
CA LYS A 80 -9.92 -3.79 0.41
C LYS A 80 -10.78 -2.61 0.79
N ILE A 81 -11.15 -1.80 -0.21
CA ILE A 81 -12.16 -0.77 -0.04
C ILE A 81 -13.49 -1.39 0.41
N ASP A 82 -14.09 -0.81 1.45
CA ASP A 82 -15.46 -1.11 1.89
C ASP A 82 -16.42 -0.03 1.38
N LYS A 83 -17.71 -0.37 1.24
CA LYS A 83 -18.75 0.58 0.84
C LYS A 83 -18.91 1.78 1.79
N LYS A 84 -18.44 1.66 3.02
CA LYS A 84 -18.46 2.72 4.03
C LYS A 84 -17.29 3.71 3.86
N ASP A 85 -16.25 3.30 3.14
CA ASP A 85 -15.07 4.13 2.96
C ASP A 85 -15.37 5.21 1.93
N LYS A 86 -15.14 6.46 2.29
CA LYS A 86 -15.34 7.60 1.38
C LYS A 86 -14.28 7.67 0.26
N ASP A 87 -13.10 7.12 0.52
CA ASP A 87 -11.94 7.11 -0.39
C ASP A 87 -10.91 6.06 0.08
N LEU A 88 -9.86 5.85 -0.72
CA LEU A 88 -8.78 4.91 -0.40
C LEU A 88 -7.95 5.31 0.82
N SER A 89 -7.87 6.60 1.14
CA SER A 89 -7.22 7.06 2.37
C SER A 89 -8.00 6.61 3.61
N ALA A 90 -9.34 6.70 3.55
CA ALA A 90 -10.21 6.18 4.61
C ALA A 90 -10.08 4.66 4.76
N THR A 91 -9.98 3.92 3.65
CA THR A 91 -9.70 2.47 3.67
C THR A 91 -8.39 2.17 4.39
N ALA A 92 -7.29 2.85 4.02
CA ALA A 92 -5.98 2.62 4.62
C ALA A 92 -5.97 2.89 6.13
N LEU A 93 -6.64 3.95 6.58
CA LEU A 93 -6.75 4.29 8.00
C LEU A 93 -7.59 3.27 8.77
N ARG A 94 -8.78 2.91 8.26
CA ARG A 94 -9.67 1.92 8.88
C ARG A 94 -8.98 0.57 9.05
N GLU A 95 -8.39 0.05 7.98
CA GLU A 95 -7.69 -1.25 8.02
C GLU A 95 -6.49 -1.20 8.98
N THR A 96 -5.76 -0.08 9.03
CA THR A 96 -4.66 0.11 9.99
C THR A 96 -5.16 0.10 11.44
N GLU A 97 -6.28 0.78 11.73
CA GLU A 97 -6.91 0.74 13.05
C GLU A 97 -7.36 -0.69 13.41
N GLU A 98 -7.99 -1.40 12.48
CA GLU A 98 -8.46 -2.78 12.70
C GLU A 98 -7.30 -3.76 12.93
N GLU A 99 -6.17 -3.62 12.19
CA GLU A 99 -5.04 -4.55 12.29
C GLU A 99 -4.10 -4.27 13.46
N ILE A 100 -3.85 -3.01 13.80
CA ILE A 100 -2.83 -2.63 14.78
C ILE A 100 -3.29 -1.59 15.81
N ALA A 101 -4.57 -1.22 15.83
CA ALA A 101 -5.18 -0.29 16.79
C ALA A 101 -4.54 1.12 16.83
N VAL A 102 -4.04 1.61 15.69
CA VAL A 102 -3.47 2.96 15.56
C VAL A 102 -4.47 3.88 14.87
N THR A 103 -4.83 4.98 15.54
CA THR A 103 -5.83 5.94 15.06
C THR A 103 -5.27 7.35 14.82
N ASP A 104 -4.24 7.75 15.58
CA ASP A 104 -3.62 9.07 15.45
C ASP A 104 -2.55 9.05 14.35
N VAL A 105 -2.99 9.25 13.11
CA VAL A 105 -2.16 9.20 11.92
C VAL A 105 -2.23 10.50 11.15
N ASN A 106 -1.07 11.09 10.89
CA ASN A 106 -0.94 12.25 10.00
C ASN A 106 -0.64 11.79 8.57
N LEU A 107 -1.64 11.81 7.69
CA LEU A 107 -1.48 11.49 6.27
C LEU A 107 -0.63 12.55 5.58
N ILE A 108 0.45 12.11 4.93
CA ILE A 108 1.39 12.99 4.23
C ILE A 108 1.00 13.14 2.76
N ARG A 109 0.80 12.03 2.06
CA ARG A 109 0.36 12.02 0.66
C ARG A 109 0.03 10.60 0.21
N GLU A 110 -0.77 10.52 -0.84
CA GLU A 110 -0.98 9.30 -1.62
C GLU A 110 0.22 9.04 -2.55
N LEU A 111 0.62 7.78 -2.68
CA LEU A 111 1.66 7.32 -3.60
C LEU A 111 1.03 6.81 -4.91
N THR A 112 1.88 6.45 -5.88
CA THR A 112 1.39 5.87 -7.14
C THR A 112 0.72 4.53 -6.90
N LYS A 113 -0.49 4.36 -7.43
CA LYS A 113 -1.18 3.07 -7.43
C LYS A 113 -0.33 1.97 -8.06
N THR A 114 -0.31 0.83 -7.41
CA THR A 114 0.42 -0.36 -7.83
C THR A 114 -0.56 -1.44 -8.28
N TYR A 115 -0.44 -1.91 -9.51
CA TYR A 115 -1.26 -3.02 -9.98
C TYR A 115 -0.62 -4.37 -9.66
N ILE A 116 -1.41 -5.29 -9.11
CA ILE A 116 -1.01 -6.64 -8.73
C ILE A 116 -1.75 -7.65 -9.61
N PRO A 117 -1.16 -8.07 -10.76
CA PRO A 117 -1.85 -8.90 -11.75
C PRO A 117 -2.42 -10.20 -11.19
N PRO A 118 -1.71 -11.00 -10.35
CA PRO A 118 -2.22 -12.28 -9.89
C PRO A 118 -3.52 -12.20 -9.09
N SER A 119 -3.76 -11.09 -8.43
CA SER A 119 -4.96 -10.86 -7.61
C SER A 119 -5.94 -9.87 -8.23
N ASN A 120 -5.58 -9.25 -9.35
CA ASN A 120 -6.33 -8.18 -10.03
C ASN A 120 -6.71 -7.04 -9.06
N PHE A 121 -5.72 -6.52 -8.33
CA PHE A 121 -5.88 -5.37 -7.44
C PHE A 121 -5.08 -4.16 -7.89
N TYR A 122 -5.69 -2.99 -7.75
CA TYR A 122 -5.01 -1.71 -7.56
C TYR A 122 -4.85 -1.44 -6.06
N VAL A 123 -3.61 -1.14 -5.65
CA VAL A 123 -3.26 -0.83 -4.26
C VAL A 123 -2.59 0.53 -4.20
#